data_ffcd6565fa6b5cb35b6a4f2a1cf396d9
#
_entry.id   ffcd6565fa6b5cb35b6a4f2a1cf396d9
#
_cell.length_a   1.000
_cell.length_b   1.000
_cell.length_c   1.000
_cell.angle_alpha   90.00
_cell.angle_beta   90.00
_cell.angle_gamma   90.00
#
_symmetry.space_group_name_H-M   'P 1'
#
loop_
_entity.id
_entity.type
_entity.pdbx_description
1 polymer ?
#
loop_
_entity_poly.entity_id
_entity_poly.type
_entity_poly.pdbx_seq_one_letter_code
_entity_poly.pdbx_strand_id
1 'polypeptide(L)'
;MCTNDVWNKVMSRGKLVVGVKADYKPWGFRNSDGEIVGMELDMAADVAAKMGVKLETVAVQSSNRMQFLEQGKIDLMIATMSDRKDRRELVGIVGPNYYTSGTNIMSPKALGLKNWEDLRGKPVCGKQGAFYNQIVEERYGAKIVAFTGNAEAKQALRDKKCIAWVYDDSSIGSDLSSGEYDEFEMPLNSEDDNPWALAVPSKERNCIFGRFMSGMQYQWHQDGSLIALEKKWGIKPTQYLVNYNERMKDWLAD
;
A
#
# COMPACT_ATOMS: atom_id res chain seq x y z
N MET A 1 -21.63 -20.00 4.75
CA MET A 1 -22.83 -19.24 4.32
C MET A 1 -22.56 -17.77 4.55
N CYS A 2 -22.90 -16.87 3.61
CA CYS A 2 -22.66 -15.43 3.77
C CYS A 2 -23.71 -14.81 4.69
N THR A 3 -23.29 -14.13 5.74
CA THR A 3 -24.17 -13.37 6.64
C THR A 3 -24.35 -11.92 6.18
N ASN A 4 -23.42 -11.41 5.35
CA ASN A 4 -23.38 -10.03 4.88
C ASN A 4 -23.36 -8.99 6.02
N ASP A 5 -22.75 -9.35 7.15
CA ASP A 5 -22.80 -8.57 8.38
C ASP A 5 -22.19 -7.17 8.18
N VAL A 6 -21.05 -7.10 7.47
CA VAL A 6 -20.39 -5.80 7.23
C VAL A 6 -21.21 -4.92 6.30
N TRP A 7 -21.76 -5.49 5.21
CA TRP A 7 -22.65 -4.75 4.32
C TRP A 7 -23.84 -4.16 5.06
N ASN A 8 -24.56 -4.99 5.80
CA ASN A 8 -25.74 -4.58 6.58
C ASN A 8 -25.36 -3.51 7.62
N LYS A 9 -24.26 -3.69 8.33
CA LYS A 9 -23.71 -2.75 9.31
C LYS A 9 -23.42 -1.38 8.67
N VAL A 10 -22.73 -1.36 7.52
CA VAL A 10 -22.37 -0.13 6.81
C VAL A 10 -23.63 0.59 6.33
N MET A 11 -24.56 -0.12 5.68
CA MET A 11 -25.79 0.46 5.15
C MET A 11 -26.70 1.00 6.26
N SER A 12 -26.90 0.25 7.33
CA SER A 12 -27.77 0.69 8.46
C SER A 12 -27.19 1.91 9.21
N ARG A 13 -25.86 1.97 9.33
CA ARG A 13 -25.13 3.07 9.98
C ARG A 13 -24.97 4.29 9.06
N GLY A 14 -25.17 4.15 7.74
CA GLY A 14 -24.94 5.18 6.73
C GLY A 14 -23.49 5.64 6.63
N LYS A 15 -22.54 4.79 7.00
CA LYS A 15 -21.12 5.15 7.10
C LYS A 15 -20.21 3.98 6.85
N LEU A 16 -19.19 4.17 5.98
CA LEU A 16 -18.10 3.25 5.72
C LEU A 16 -16.84 3.70 6.47
N VAL A 17 -16.26 2.83 7.27
CA VAL A 17 -14.99 3.09 7.98
C VAL A 17 -13.86 2.38 7.26
N VAL A 18 -12.93 3.16 6.71
CA VAL A 18 -11.81 2.66 5.91
C VAL A 18 -10.49 2.87 6.64
N GLY A 19 -9.73 1.79 6.80
CA GLY A 19 -8.35 1.84 7.26
C GLY A 19 -7.42 2.27 6.13
N VAL A 20 -6.68 3.37 6.34
CA VAL A 20 -5.80 3.99 5.37
C VAL A 20 -4.43 4.28 5.96
N LYS A 21 -3.39 4.40 5.12
CA LYS A 21 -2.10 4.92 5.56
C LYS A 21 -2.19 6.42 5.85
N ALA A 22 -1.32 6.91 6.75
CA ALA A 22 -1.20 8.34 7.07
C ALA A 22 0.26 8.83 7.02
N ASP A 23 1.19 7.96 6.61
CA ASP A 23 2.63 8.19 6.56
C ASP A 23 3.27 7.71 5.24
N TYR A 24 2.47 7.54 4.19
CA TYR A 24 2.91 6.98 2.92
C TYR A 24 2.46 7.87 1.74
N LYS A 25 3.21 8.94 1.48
CA LYS A 25 2.98 9.85 0.35
C LYS A 25 3.39 9.15 -0.98
N PRO A 26 2.59 9.28 -2.06
CA PRO A 26 1.34 10.01 -2.17
C PRO A 26 0.06 9.13 -1.98
N TRP A 27 0.17 7.89 -1.49
CA TRP A 27 -0.97 6.97 -1.35
C TRP A 27 -1.89 7.30 -0.19
N GLY A 28 -1.33 7.51 1.02
CA GLY A 28 -2.07 7.94 2.20
C GLY A 28 -1.14 8.65 3.18
N PHE A 29 -1.29 9.96 3.36
CA PHE A 29 -0.40 10.77 4.18
C PHE A 29 -1.14 11.97 4.77
N ARG A 30 -0.56 12.58 5.81
CA ARG A 30 -1.09 13.82 6.35
C ARG A 30 -0.55 15.01 5.57
N ASN A 31 -1.47 15.88 5.14
CA ASN A 31 -1.14 17.18 4.53
C ASN A 31 -0.74 18.21 5.61
N SER A 32 -0.46 19.45 5.18
CA SER A 32 -0.11 20.57 6.09
C SER A 32 -1.22 20.90 7.09
N ASP A 33 -2.48 20.62 6.75
CA ASP A 33 -3.65 20.90 7.59
C ASP A 33 -3.94 19.73 8.56
N GLY A 34 -3.12 18.68 8.53
CA GLY A 34 -3.26 17.48 9.36
C GLY A 34 -4.29 16.47 8.84
N GLU A 35 -4.91 16.73 7.69
CA GLU A 35 -5.87 15.83 7.06
C GLU A 35 -5.16 14.66 6.38
N ILE A 36 -5.78 13.48 6.40
CA ILE A 36 -5.26 12.34 5.65
C ILE A 36 -5.78 12.44 4.22
N VAL A 37 -4.84 12.52 3.28
CA VAL A 37 -5.10 12.65 1.84
C VAL A 37 -4.24 11.66 1.06
N GLY A 38 -4.54 11.44 -0.21
CA GLY A 38 -3.77 10.57 -1.09
C GLY A 38 -4.61 9.76 -2.05
N MET A 39 -3.94 9.01 -2.93
CA MET A 39 -4.59 8.20 -3.94
C MET A 39 -5.59 7.20 -3.33
N GLU A 40 -5.21 6.53 -2.24
CA GLU A 40 -6.05 5.54 -1.57
C GLU A 40 -7.26 6.17 -0.86
N LEU A 41 -7.15 7.45 -0.46
CA LEU A 41 -8.25 8.23 0.11
C LEU A 41 -9.30 8.56 -0.96
N ASP A 42 -8.84 8.91 -2.17
CA ASP A 42 -9.75 9.12 -3.31
C ASP A 42 -10.48 7.83 -3.67
N MET A 43 -9.78 6.68 -3.66
CA MET A 43 -10.40 5.37 -3.87
C MET A 43 -11.45 5.06 -2.78
N ALA A 44 -11.12 5.31 -1.52
CA ALA A 44 -12.06 5.12 -0.41
C ALA A 44 -13.30 6.02 -0.54
N ALA A 45 -13.11 7.27 -0.98
CA ALA A 45 -14.20 8.21 -1.22
C ALA A 45 -15.12 7.73 -2.35
N ASP A 46 -14.57 7.19 -3.44
CA ASP A 46 -15.36 6.64 -4.53
C ASP A 46 -16.18 5.41 -4.08
N VAL A 47 -15.58 4.50 -3.29
CA VAL A 47 -16.32 3.37 -2.70
C VAL A 47 -17.49 3.86 -1.86
N ALA A 48 -17.28 4.82 -0.95
CA ALA A 48 -18.33 5.34 -0.09
C ALA A 48 -19.45 6.03 -0.90
N ALA A 49 -19.08 6.80 -1.93
CA ALA A 49 -20.01 7.45 -2.84
C ALA A 49 -20.88 6.42 -3.60
N LYS A 50 -20.27 5.37 -4.14
CA LYS A 50 -20.99 4.29 -4.84
C LYS A 50 -21.91 3.48 -3.91
N MET A 51 -21.56 3.36 -2.63
CA MET A 51 -22.42 2.75 -1.63
C MET A 51 -23.52 3.72 -1.12
N GLY A 52 -23.45 5.02 -1.43
CA GLY A 52 -24.39 6.03 -0.94
C GLY A 52 -24.24 6.30 0.57
N VAL A 53 -23.05 6.16 1.13
CA VAL A 53 -22.77 6.32 2.56
C VAL A 53 -21.65 7.34 2.80
N LYS A 54 -21.54 7.85 4.04
CA LYS A 54 -20.44 8.74 4.43
C LYS A 54 -19.14 7.95 4.58
N LEU A 55 -18.02 8.57 4.21
CA LEU A 55 -16.67 8.04 4.48
C LEU A 55 -16.21 8.49 5.88
N GLU A 56 -15.67 7.54 6.64
CA GLU A 56 -14.81 7.79 7.81
C GLU A 56 -13.48 7.06 7.61
N THR A 57 -12.37 7.70 7.91
CA THR A 57 -11.05 7.10 7.77
C THR A 57 -10.38 6.89 9.10
N VAL A 58 -9.69 5.77 9.24
CA VAL A 58 -8.87 5.42 10.41
C VAL A 58 -7.45 5.20 9.96
N ALA A 59 -6.52 5.96 10.53
CA ALA A 59 -5.10 5.76 10.28
C ALA A 59 -4.64 4.39 10.81
N VAL A 60 -4.01 3.59 9.93
CA VAL A 60 -3.48 2.28 10.30
C VAL A 60 -2.00 2.16 9.97
N GLN A 61 -1.32 1.27 10.68
CA GLN A 61 0.06 0.88 10.43
C GLN A 61 0.12 -0.51 9.79
N SER A 62 1.24 -0.83 9.14
CA SER A 62 1.44 -2.17 8.55
C SER A 62 1.31 -3.29 9.59
N SER A 63 1.69 -3.03 10.83
CA SER A 63 1.64 -3.98 11.94
C SER A 63 0.25 -4.23 12.52
N ASN A 64 -0.70 -3.28 12.42
CA ASN A 64 -2.01 -3.38 13.07
C ASN A 64 -3.21 -3.46 12.12
N ARG A 65 -3.05 -3.12 10.83
CA ARG A 65 -4.16 -2.96 9.89
C ARG A 65 -5.04 -4.20 9.73
N MET A 66 -4.43 -5.40 9.66
CA MET A 66 -5.18 -6.65 9.52
C MET A 66 -5.97 -6.98 10.79
N GLN A 67 -5.39 -6.76 11.96
CA GLN A 67 -6.07 -6.92 13.24
C GLN A 67 -7.25 -5.95 13.39
N PHE A 68 -7.08 -4.68 12.99
CA PHE A 68 -8.16 -3.69 13.02
C PHE A 68 -9.33 -4.09 12.14
N LEU A 69 -9.05 -4.69 10.97
CA LEU A 69 -10.06 -5.19 10.07
C LEU A 69 -10.85 -6.36 10.68
N GLU A 70 -10.16 -7.38 11.18
CA GLU A 70 -10.80 -8.58 11.76
C GLU A 70 -11.56 -8.27 13.08
N GLN A 71 -11.11 -7.26 13.84
CA GLN A 71 -11.81 -6.78 15.03
C GLN A 71 -13.00 -5.86 14.71
N GLY A 72 -13.25 -5.54 13.45
CA GLY A 72 -14.35 -4.65 13.04
C GLY A 72 -14.17 -3.18 13.43
N LYS A 73 -12.93 -2.75 13.76
CA LYS A 73 -12.57 -1.33 13.96
C LYS A 73 -12.60 -0.56 12.65
N ILE A 74 -12.32 -1.22 11.55
CA ILE A 74 -12.49 -0.76 10.18
C ILE A 74 -13.31 -1.79 9.41
N ASP A 75 -14.07 -1.37 8.41
CA ASP A 75 -14.89 -2.24 7.57
C ASP A 75 -14.14 -2.67 6.31
N LEU A 76 -13.31 -1.78 5.79
CA LEU A 76 -12.51 -1.95 4.58
C LEU A 76 -11.08 -1.48 4.85
N MET A 77 -10.11 -2.12 4.23
CA MET A 77 -8.72 -1.70 4.24
C MET A 77 -8.24 -1.37 2.83
N ILE A 78 -7.79 -0.10 2.64
CA ILE A 78 -7.09 0.37 1.46
C ILE A 78 -5.80 1.03 1.98
N ALA A 79 -4.74 0.26 2.12
CA ALA A 79 -3.58 0.67 2.90
C ALA A 79 -2.26 0.05 2.42
N THR A 80 -1.98 0.15 1.11
CA THR A 80 -0.75 -0.34 0.47
C THR A 80 -0.39 -1.76 0.91
N MET A 81 -1.38 -2.67 0.92
CA MET A 81 -1.16 -4.03 1.40
C MET A 81 -0.84 -4.97 0.26
N SER A 82 0.38 -5.49 0.23
CA SER A 82 0.78 -6.53 -0.71
C SER A 82 -0.08 -7.78 -0.54
N ASP A 83 -0.55 -8.31 -1.66
CA ASP A 83 -1.32 -9.53 -1.76
C ASP A 83 -0.38 -10.74 -1.62
N ARG A 84 -0.37 -11.35 -0.44
CA ARG A 84 0.50 -12.46 -0.10
C ARG A 84 -0.30 -13.62 0.47
N LYS A 85 0.20 -14.84 0.29
CA LYS A 85 -0.46 -16.05 0.76
C LYS A 85 -0.75 -16.02 2.27
N ASP A 86 0.26 -15.66 3.06
CA ASP A 86 0.15 -15.55 4.51
C ASP A 86 -0.92 -14.53 4.95
N ARG A 87 -1.08 -13.43 4.22
CA ARG A 87 -2.11 -12.42 4.49
C ARG A 87 -3.51 -12.87 4.08
N ARG A 88 -3.62 -13.65 3.01
CA ARG A 88 -4.90 -14.25 2.56
C ARG A 88 -5.48 -15.25 3.57
N GLU A 89 -4.66 -15.77 4.46
CA GLU A 89 -5.09 -16.62 5.58
C GLU A 89 -5.68 -15.82 6.74
N LEU A 90 -5.33 -14.53 6.85
CA LEU A 90 -5.72 -13.66 7.96
C LEU A 90 -6.91 -12.75 7.61
N VAL A 91 -6.98 -12.26 6.37
CA VAL A 91 -8.01 -11.31 5.91
C VAL A 91 -8.56 -11.68 4.55
N GLY A 92 -9.72 -11.17 4.20
CA GLY A 92 -10.36 -11.36 2.91
C GLY A 92 -9.77 -10.44 1.83
N ILE A 93 -8.64 -10.81 1.25
CA ILE A 93 -8.08 -10.09 0.10
C ILE A 93 -8.99 -10.28 -1.11
N VAL A 94 -9.38 -9.18 -1.75
CA VAL A 94 -10.24 -9.14 -2.93
C VAL A 94 -9.49 -8.58 -4.14
N GLY A 95 -9.68 -9.20 -5.29
CA GLY A 95 -9.05 -8.79 -6.55
C GLY A 95 -10.05 -8.18 -7.54
N PRO A 96 -9.54 -7.66 -8.68
CA PRO A 96 -8.12 -7.59 -9.08
C PRO A 96 -7.32 -6.63 -8.19
N ASN A 97 -6.00 -6.84 -8.08
CA ASN A 97 -5.16 -5.93 -7.30
C ASN A 97 -5.14 -4.54 -7.94
N TYR A 98 -5.18 -3.47 -7.13
CA TYR A 98 -5.31 -2.10 -7.64
C TYR A 98 -3.98 -1.44 -8.00
N TYR A 99 -2.86 -1.99 -7.55
CA TYR A 99 -1.52 -1.44 -7.78
C TYR A 99 -0.45 -2.52 -7.64
N THR A 100 0.80 -2.16 -7.90
CA THR A 100 1.98 -2.99 -7.59
C THR A 100 3.17 -2.11 -7.25
N SER A 101 4.10 -2.63 -6.45
CA SER A 101 5.38 -1.99 -6.12
C SER A 101 6.42 -3.05 -5.84
N GLY A 102 7.66 -2.81 -6.27
CA GLY A 102 8.79 -3.67 -5.97
C GLY A 102 9.43 -3.35 -4.61
N THR A 103 10.29 -4.24 -4.14
CA THR A 103 11.14 -4.01 -2.97
C THR A 103 12.42 -3.33 -3.40
N ASN A 104 12.81 -2.24 -2.75
CA ASN A 104 14.10 -1.59 -2.98
C ASN A 104 14.64 -0.96 -1.69
N ILE A 105 15.78 -0.29 -1.80
CA ILE A 105 16.40 0.46 -0.70
C ILE A 105 16.63 1.91 -1.09
N MET A 106 16.54 2.81 -0.11
CA MET A 106 17.11 4.15 -0.18
C MET A 106 18.39 4.20 0.65
N SER A 107 19.48 4.66 0.06
CA SER A 107 20.77 4.75 0.74
C SER A 107 21.50 6.05 0.38
N PRO A 108 22.43 6.56 1.22
CA PRO A 108 23.29 7.66 0.86
C PRO A 108 24.12 7.35 -0.39
N LYS A 109 24.15 8.25 -1.38
CA LYS A 109 24.98 8.12 -2.60
C LYS A 109 26.45 7.86 -2.29
N ALA A 110 26.95 8.46 -1.21
CA ALA A 110 28.34 8.32 -0.77
C ALA A 110 28.75 6.88 -0.42
N LEU A 111 27.79 5.98 -0.17
CA LEU A 111 28.08 4.57 0.14
C LEU A 111 28.36 3.74 -1.11
N GLY A 112 27.84 4.15 -2.27
CA GLY A 112 28.05 3.51 -3.56
C GLY A 112 27.65 2.04 -3.59
N LEU A 113 26.53 1.68 -2.94
CA LEU A 113 26.00 0.31 -2.95
C LEU A 113 25.64 -0.09 -4.38
N LYS A 114 25.97 -1.33 -4.77
CA LYS A 114 25.73 -1.82 -6.15
C LYS A 114 24.93 -3.11 -6.20
N ASN A 115 24.96 -3.89 -5.13
CA ASN A 115 24.31 -5.18 -5.06
C ASN A 115 23.58 -5.33 -3.72
N TRP A 116 22.57 -6.17 -3.68
CA TRP A 116 21.84 -6.51 -2.46
C TRP A 116 22.76 -7.16 -1.40
N GLU A 117 23.77 -7.91 -1.83
CA GLU A 117 24.76 -8.55 -0.98
C GLU A 117 25.61 -7.55 -0.19
N ASP A 118 25.72 -6.31 -0.63
CA ASP A 118 26.44 -5.24 0.09
C ASP A 118 25.80 -4.91 1.46
N LEU A 119 24.54 -5.35 1.67
CA LEU A 119 23.82 -5.21 2.93
C LEU A 119 24.21 -6.25 3.97
N ARG A 120 24.97 -7.27 3.63
CA ARG A 120 25.33 -8.39 4.54
C ARG A 120 25.96 -7.89 5.84
N GLY A 121 25.34 -8.25 6.95
CA GLY A 121 25.81 -7.87 8.31
C GLY A 121 25.66 -6.38 8.65
N LYS A 122 25.07 -5.57 7.75
CA LYS A 122 24.89 -4.13 7.95
C LYS A 122 23.50 -3.82 8.52
N PRO A 123 23.38 -2.74 9.32
CA PRO A 123 22.07 -2.28 9.81
C PRO A 123 21.25 -1.68 8.64
N VAL A 124 20.05 -2.17 8.44
CA VAL A 124 19.08 -1.67 7.47
C VAL A 124 17.81 -1.27 8.20
N CYS A 125 17.39 -0.02 8.05
CA CYS A 125 16.15 0.48 8.62
C CYS A 125 14.96 -0.13 7.88
N GLY A 126 13.96 -0.61 8.63
CA GLY A 126 12.72 -1.17 8.11
C GLY A 126 11.51 -0.65 8.86
N LYS A 127 10.33 -0.92 8.34
CA LYS A 127 9.06 -0.61 9.00
C LYS A 127 8.46 -1.86 9.63
N GLN A 128 8.00 -1.78 10.86
CA GLN A 128 7.32 -2.89 11.54
C GLN A 128 6.11 -3.38 10.73
N GLY A 129 5.97 -4.71 10.58
CA GLY A 129 4.92 -5.35 9.79
C GLY A 129 5.11 -5.28 8.28
N ALA A 130 6.22 -4.76 7.80
CA ALA A 130 6.60 -4.83 6.39
C ALA A 130 7.28 -6.18 6.10
N PHE A 131 6.82 -6.85 5.05
CA PHE A 131 7.29 -8.21 4.72
C PHE A 131 8.72 -8.25 4.20
N TYR A 132 9.18 -7.21 3.53
CA TYR A 132 10.54 -7.16 2.97
C TYR A 132 11.63 -7.13 4.04
N ASN A 133 11.34 -6.78 5.28
CA ASN A 133 12.30 -6.86 6.37
C ASN A 133 12.86 -8.28 6.47
N GLN A 134 11.95 -9.27 6.58
CA GLN A 134 12.32 -10.67 6.66
C GLN A 134 13.06 -11.13 5.39
N ILE A 135 12.58 -10.74 4.21
CA ILE A 135 13.21 -11.13 2.94
C ILE A 135 14.65 -10.63 2.86
N VAL A 136 14.88 -9.35 3.16
CA VAL A 136 16.23 -8.76 3.09
C VAL A 136 17.16 -9.34 4.16
N GLU A 137 16.63 -9.68 5.33
CA GLU A 137 17.38 -10.38 6.36
C GLU A 137 17.76 -11.82 5.94
N GLU A 138 16.81 -12.60 5.45
CA GLU A 138 17.02 -14.00 5.06
C GLU A 138 17.85 -14.16 3.79
N ARG A 139 17.58 -13.37 2.75
CA ARG A 139 18.30 -13.50 1.46
C ARG A 139 19.68 -12.88 1.49
N TYR A 140 19.80 -11.69 2.09
CA TYR A 140 21.03 -10.89 1.98
C TYR A 140 21.79 -10.75 3.29
N GLY A 141 21.24 -11.28 4.40
CA GLY A 141 21.91 -11.26 5.71
C GLY A 141 22.03 -9.87 6.31
N ALA A 142 21.14 -8.94 5.95
CA ALA A 142 21.05 -7.63 6.57
C ALA A 142 20.61 -7.74 8.04
N LYS A 143 20.94 -6.74 8.84
CA LYS A 143 20.47 -6.63 10.24
C LYS A 143 19.35 -5.61 10.28
N ILE A 144 18.11 -6.05 10.35
CA ILE A 144 16.96 -5.15 10.33
C ILE A 144 16.80 -4.40 11.65
N VAL A 145 16.68 -3.08 11.56
CA VAL A 145 16.28 -2.17 12.64
C VAL A 145 14.90 -1.62 12.30
N ALA A 146 13.86 -2.19 12.90
CA ALA A 146 12.47 -1.89 12.54
C ALA A 146 11.89 -0.76 13.38
N PHE A 147 11.27 0.23 12.72
CA PHE A 147 10.59 1.38 13.29
C PHE A 147 9.07 1.30 13.09
N THR A 148 8.31 2.00 13.90
CA THR A 148 6.84 1.99 13.80
C THR A 148 6.35 2.65 12.51
N GLY A 149 6.94 3.78 12.12
CA GLY A 149 6.55 4.57 10.95
C GLY A 149 7.71 4.81 9.98
N ASN A 150 7.34 5.29 8.79
CA ASN A 150 8.33 5.63 7.75
C ASN A 150 9.16 6.86 8.14
N ALA A 151 8.57 7.83 8.85
CA ALA A 151 9.27 9.04 9.27
C ALA A 151 10.43 8.71 10.20
N GLU A 152 10.21 7.83 11.20
CA GLU A 152 11.26 7.41 12.13
C GLU A 152 12.35 6.59 11.43
N ALA A 153 11.96 5.70 10.49
CA ALA A 153 12.93 4.90 9.73
C ALA A 153 13.82 5.79 8.85
N LYS A 154 13.24 6.76 8.15
CA LYS A 154 13.97 7.73 7.31
C LYS A 154 14.83 8.67 8.15
N GLN A 155 14.35 9.11 9.31
CA GLN A 155 15.16 9.91 10.23
C GLN A 155 16.36 9.11 10.76
N ALA A 156 16.16 7.84 11.11
CA ALA A 156 17.25 6.96 11.53
C ALA A 156 18.29 6.74 10.43
N LEU A 157 17.87 6.69 9.16
CA LEU A 157 18.78 6.66 8.02
C LEU A 157 19.60 7.97 7.92
N ARG A 158 18.96 9.12 8.05
CA ARG A 158 19.66 10.45 8.09
C ARG A 158 20.64 10.54 9.27
N ASP A 159 20.27 10.00 10.42
CA ASP A 159 21.11 9.93 11.63
C ASP A 159 22.22 8.88 11.52
N LYS A 160 22.37 8.20 10.36
CA LYS A 160 23.37 7.14 10.11
C LYS A 160 23.27 5.95 11.05
N LYS A 161 22.11 5.69 11.63
CA LYS A 161 21.83 4.48 12.44
C LYS A 161 21.72 3.23 11.57
N CYS A 162 21.40 3.41 10.30
CA CYS A 162 21.32 2.38 9.26
C CYS A 162 22.05 2.87 8.02
N ILE A 163 22.52 1.94 7.20
CA ILE A 163 23.15 2.27 5.90
C ILE A 163 22.13 2.42 4.76
N ALA A 164 20.94 1.85 4.94
CA ALA A 164 19.86 1.90 3.99
C ALA A 164 18.51 1.82 4.70
N TRP A 165 17.43 2.26 4.02
CA TRP A 165 16.05 2.03 4.39
C TRP A 165 15.41 1.15 3.33
N VAL A 166 14.91 -0.03 3.71
CA VAL A 166 14.20 -0.93 2.82
C VAL A 166 12.71 -0.64 2.84
N TYR A 167 12.15 -0.43 1.64
CA TYR A 167 10.71 -0.15 1.48
C TYR A 167 10.24 -0.40 0.04
N ASP A 168 8.97 -0.05 -0.23
CA ASP A 168 8.42 -0.06 -1.59
C ASP A 168 9.17 0.95 -2.47
N ASP A 169 9.58 0.53 -3.66
CA ASP A 169 10.31 1.37 -4.63
C ASP A 169 9.50 2.60 -5.06
N SER A 170 8.18 2.46 -5.14
CA SER A 170 7.27 3.56 -5.41
C SER A 170 7.33 4.67 -4.36
N SER A 171 7.43 4.31 -3.07
CA SER A 171 7.61 5.26 -1.97
C SER A 171 8.97 5.94 -2.03
N ILE A 172 10.02 5.14 -2.22
CA ILE A 172 11.39 5.64 -2.34
C ILE A 172 11.50 6.60 -3.53
N GLY A 173 10.95 6.23 -4.68
CA GLY A 173 10.92 7.07 -5.87
C GLY A 173 10.19 8.40 -5.65
N SER A 174 9.09 8.38 -4.90
CA SER A 174 8.35 9.60 -4.51
C SER A 174 9.19 10.50 -3.59
N ASP A 175 9.83 9.92 -2.57
CA ASP A 175 10.71 10.66 -1.66
C ASP A 175 11.88 11.31 -2.42
N LEU A 176 12.57 10.56 -3.27
CA LEU A 176 13.70 11.06 -4.07
C LEU A 176 13.29 12.14 -5.07
N SER A 177 12.05 12.12 -5.54
CA SER A 177 11.51 13.15 -6.45
C SER A 177 11.07 14.42 -5.74
N SER A 178 11.01 14.43 -4.42
CA SER A 178 10.54 15.58 -3.62
C SER A 178 11.59 16.71 -3.48
N GLY A 179 12.86 16.41 -3.75
CA GLY A 179 13.99 17.32 -3.48
C GLY A 179 14.46 17.33 -2.01
N GLU A 180 13.80 16.57 -1.13
CA GLU A 180 14.19 16.49 0.29
C GLU A 180 15.30 15.46 0.57
N TYR A 181 15.65 14.64 -0.43
CA TYR A 181 16.55 13.48 -0.30
C TYR A 181 17.65 13.49 -1.35
N ASP A 182 18.16 14.66 -1.73
CA ASP A 182 19.13 14.83 -2.81
C ASP A 182 20.45 14.08 -2.58
N GLU A 183 20.85 13.86 -1.32
CA GLU A 183 22.03 13.09 -0.95
C GLU A 183 21.83 11.56 -0.98
N PHE A 184 20.58 11.12 -1.20
CA PHE A 184 20.21 9.70 -1.26
C PHE A 184 19.92 9.25 -2.69
N GLU A 185 19.89 7.96 -2.87
CA GLU A 185 19.56 7.29 -4.13
C GLU A 185 18.85 5.96 -3.89
N MET A 186 18.26 5.42 -4.94
CA MET A 186 17.77 4.05 -5.03
C MET A 186 18.72 3.29 -5.96
N PRO A 187 19.81 2.69 -5.43
CA PRO A 187 20.95 2.24 -6.24
C PRO A 187 20.75 0.87 -6.90
N LEU A 188 19.77 0.10 -6.43
CA LEU A 188 19.59 -1.29 -6.82
C LEU A 188 18.42 -1.45 -7.80
N ASN A 189 18.37 -2.58 -8.50
CA ASN A 189 17.17 -2.99 -9.20
C ASN A 189 16.12 -3.45 -8.18
N SER A 190 14.86 -3.04 -8.41
CA SER A 190 13.76 -3.51 -7.56
C SER A 190 13.58 -5.01 -7.68
N GLU A 191 13.30 -5.65 -6.57
CA GLU A 191 12.95 -7.06 -6.50
C GLU A 191 11.50 -7.26 -6.08
N ASP A 192 10.98 -8.45 -6.36
CA ASP A 192 9.66 -8.91 -5.92
C ASP A 192 8.55 -7.90 -6.26
N ASP A 193 7.97 -8.03 -7.44
CA ASP A 193 6.77 -7.28 -7.79
C ASP A 193 5.61 -7.71 -6.89
N ASN A 194 5.18 -6.82 -6.01
CA ASN A 194 4.19 -7.12 -4.97
C ASN A 194 2.89 -6.37 -5.25
N PRO A 195 1.89 -7.02 -5.85
CA PRO A 195 0.60 -6.40 -6.10
C PRO A 195 -0.09 -5.99 -4.79
N TRP A 196 -0.73 -4.82 -4.79
CA TRP A 196 -1.51 -4.33 -3.64
C TRP A 196 -2.99 -4.58 -3.83
N ALA A 197 -3.64 -4.93 -2.73
CA ALA A 197 -5.04 -5.32 -2.72
C ALA A 197 -5.86 -4.56 -1.67
N LEU A 198 -7.15 -4.43 -1.97
CA LEU A 198 -8.15 -4.15 -0.95
C LEU A 198 -8.35 -5.39 -0.09
N ALA A 199 -8.67 -5.17 1.17
CA ALA A 199 -9.09 -6.27 2.04
C ALA A 199 -10.35 -5.93 2.83
N VAL A 200 -11.17 -6.96 2.99
CA VAL A 200 -12.37 -7.00 3.82
C VAL A 200 -12.18 -8.02 4.94
N PRO A 201 -13.00 -8.06 5.99
CA PRO A 201 -12.95 -9.15 6.95
C PRO A 201 -13.02 -10.50 6.26
N SER A 202 -12.26 -11.48 6.74
CA SER A 202 -12.08 -12.79 6.07
C SER A 202 -13.40 -13.47 5.69
N LYS A 203 -14.43 -13.36 6.54
CA LYS A 203 -15.78 -13.90 6.32
C LYS A 203 -16.52 -13.25 5.14
N GLU A 204 -16.20 -12.00 4.84
CA GLU A 204 -16.90 -11.20 3.83
C GLU A 204 -16.32 -11.33 2.42
N ARG A 205 -15.17 -11.99 2.26
CA ARG A 205 -14.45 -12.06 0.98
C ARG A 205 -15.35 -12.50 -0.19
N ASN A 206 -16.15 -13.53 0.01
CA ASN A 206 -17.02 -14.10 -1.03
C ASN A 206 -18.49 -13.66 -0.89
N CYS A 207 -18.79 -12.73 0.04
CA CYS A 207 -20.11 -12.19 0.31
C CYS A 207 -20.36 -10.91 -0.47
N ILE A 208 -21.50 -10.24 -0.26
CA ILE A 208 -21.89 -9.03 -1.00
C ILE A 208 -20.78 -7.97 -0.88
N PHE A 209 -20.26 -7.73 0.33
CA PHE A 209 -19.27 -6.69 0.55
C PHE A 209 -17.96 -6.93 -0.23
N GLY A 210 -17.40 -8.15 -0.16
CA GLY A 210 -16.20 -8.50 -0.90
C GLY A 210 -16.40 -8.48 -2.42
N ARG A 211 -17.55 -8.97 -2.90
CA ARG A 211 -17.88 -8.93 -4.34
C ARG A 211 -18.06 -7.50 -4.85
N PHE A 212 -18.69 -6.63 -4.06
CA PHE A 212 -18.81 -5.21 -4.40
C PHE A 212 -17.43 -4.56 -4.51
N MET A 213 -16.52 -4.80 -3.56
CA MET A 213 -15.15 -4.27 -3.62
C MET A 213 -14.37 -4.82 -4.83
N SER A 214 -14.57 -6.09 -5.17
CA SER A 214 -13.99 -6.65 -6.39
C SER A 214 -14.53 -5.94 -7.64
N GLY A 215 -15.84 -5.70 -7.72
CA GLY A 215 -16.47 -4.94 -8.80
C GLY A 215 -15.91 -3.53 -8.95
N MET A 216 -15.70 -2.82 -7.83
CA MET A 216 -15.06 -1.50 -7.84
C MET A 216 -13.65 -1.53 -8.45
N GLN A 217 -12.82 -2.52 -8.08
CA GLN A 217 -11.48 -2.66 -8.64
C GLN A 217 -11.51 -2.97 -10.14
N TYR A 218 -12.43 -3.84 -10.59
CA TYR A 218 -12.64 -4.08 -12.02
C TYR A 218 -13.03 -2.80 -12.76
N GLN A 219 -13.98 -2.03 -12.23
CA GLN A 219 -14.39 -0.77 -12.82
C GLN A 219 -13.24 0.22 -12.92
N TRP A 220 -12.46 0.42 -11.85
CA TRP A 220 -11.32 1.34 -11.83
C TRP A 220 -10.24 1.00 -12.87
N HIS A 221 -9.97 -0.29 -13.07
CA HIS A 221 -9.05 -0.72 -14.14
C HIS A 221 -9.64 -0.46 -15.52
N GLN A 222 -10.91 -0.79 -15.70
CA GLN A 222 -11.58 -0.70 -16.98
C GLN A 222 -11.75 0.75 -17.48
N ASP A 223 -12.22 1.64 -16.61
CA ASP A 223 -12.50 3.04 -16.96
C ASP A 223 -11.25 3.95 -16.90
N GLY A 224 -10.10 3.41 -16.43
CA GLY A 224 -8.84 4.15 -16.30
C GLY A 224 -8.78 5.07 -15.08
N SER A 225 -9.70 4.94 -14.13
CA SER A 225 -9.72 5.75 -12.90
C SER A 225 -8.41 5.68 -12.13
N LEU A 226 -7.78 4.49 -12.03
CA LEU A 226 -6.49 4.35 -11.34
C LEU A 226 -5.37 5.11 -12.05
N ILE A 227 -5.33 5.11 -13.38
CA ILE A 227 -4.35 5.88 -14.18
C ILE A 227 -4.59 7.38 -13.98
N ALA A 228 -5.85 7.82 -13.93
CA ALA A 228 -6.19 9.21 -13.66
C ALA A 228 -5.77 9.64 -12.25
N LEU A 229 -5.87 8.75 -11.26
CA LEU A 229 -5.39 9.00 -9.90
C LEU A 229 -3.86 9.08 -9.82
N GLU A 230 -3.11 8.23 -10.53
CA GLU A 230 -1.65 8.39 -10.64
C GLU A 230 -1.30 9.79 -11.12
N LYS A 231 -1.93 10.24 -12.22
CA LYS A 231 -1.70 11.58 -12.78
C LYS A 231 -2.07 12.69 -11.78
N LYS A 232 -3.20 12.56 -11.08
CA LYS A 232 -3.66 13.52 -10.06
C LYS A 232 -2.63 13.70 -8.95
N TRP A 233 -2.03 12.60 -8.51
CA TRP A 233 -1.10 12.56 -7.39
C TRP A 233 0.37 12.67 -7.78
N GLY A 234 0.67 12.92 -9.06
CA GLY A 234 2.04 13.07 -9.58
C GLY A 234 2.86 11.78 -9.53
N ILE A 235 2.20 10.64 -9.51
CA ILE A 235 2.85 9.32 -9.59
C ILE A 235 3.19 9.07 -11.07
N LYS A 236 4.37 8.56 -11.34
CA LYS A 236 4.74 8.15 -12.70
C LYS A 236 3.81 7.00 -13.14
N PRO A 237 3.26 7.06 -14.37
CA PRO A 237 2.41 5.98 -14.88
C PRO A 237 3.10 4.63 -14.78
N THR A 238 2.42 3.65 -14.19
CA THR A 238 2.92 2.29 -14.10
C THR A 238 2.44 1.45 -15.28
N GLN A 239 3.33 0.65 -15.84
CA GLN A 239 2.97 -0.28 -16.91
C GLN A 239 1.92 -1.30 -16.43
N TYR A 240 1.92 -1.60 -15.14
CA TYR A 240 0.92 -2.45 -14.51
C TYR A 240 -0.51 -1.94 -14.76
N LEU A 241 -0.80 -0.67 -14.44
CA LEU A 241 -2.13 -0.09 -14.63
C LEU A 241 -2.50 0.05 -16.12
N VAL A 242 -1.53 0.43 -16.94
CA VAL A 242 -1.74 0.53 -18.41
C VAL A 242 -2.13 -0.84 -18.97
N ASN A 243 -1.38 -1.89 -18.66
CA ASN A 243 -1.65 -3.24 -19.16
C ASN A 243 -3.00 -3.79 -18.67
N TYR A 244 -3.35 -3.51 -17.40
CA TYR A 244 -4.66 -3.92 -16.89
C TYR A 244 -5.81 -3.17 -17.56
N ASN A 245 -5.67 -1.87 -17.73
CA ASN A 245 -6.70 -1.06 -18.42
C ASN A 245 -6.92 -1.55 -19.86
N GLU A 246 -5.84 -1.81 -20.62
CA GLU A 246 -5.94 -2.35 -21.98
C GLU A 246 -6.66 -3.69 -22.01
N ARG A 247 -6.26 -4.65 -21.17
CA ARG A 247 -6.90 -5.97 -21.09
C ARG A 247 -8.38 -5.89 -20.70
N MET A 248 -8.74 -4.97 -19.80
CA MET A 248 -10.11 -4.85 -19.32
C MET A 248 -11.03 -4.16 -20.34
N LYS A 249 -10.50 -3.26 -21.18
CA LYS A 249 -11.26 -2.66 -22.28
C LYS A 249 -11.66 -3.68 -23.34
N ASP A 250 -10.75 -4.58 -23.69
CA ASP A 250 -11.00 -5.61 -24.71
C ASP A 250 -12.05 -6.64 -24.25
N TRP A 251 -12.18 -6.86 -22.96
CA TRP A 251 -13.12 -7.86 -22.39
C TRP A 251 -14.60 -7.52 -22.53
N LEU A 252 -14.93 -6.28 -22.87
CA LEU A 252 -16.31 -5.82 -23.11
C LEU A 252 -16.58 -5.47 -24.57
N ALA A 253 -15.58 -5.65 -25.45
CA ALA A 253 -15.75 -5.44 -26.88
C ALA A 253 -16.36 -6.65 -27.63
N ASP A 254 -16.50 -7.79 -26.93
CA ASP A 254 -17.15 -9.02 -27.38
C ASP A 254 -18.54 -9.19 -26.70
#